data_5a83423c410ca4504a487fc708c262fe
#
_entry.id   5a83423c410ca4504a487fc708c262fe
#
_cell.length_a   1.000
_cell.length_b   1.000
_cell.length_c   1.000
_cell.angle_alpha   90.00
_cell.angle_beta   90.00
_cell.angle_gamma   90.00
#
_symmetry.space_group_name_H-M   'P 1'
#
loop_
_entity.id
_entity.type
_entity.pdbx_description
1 polymer ?
#
loop_
_entity_poly.entity_id
_entity_poly.type
_entity_poly.pdbx_seq_one_letter_code
_entity_poly.pdbx_strand_id
1 'polypeptide(L)'
;MTTGPAGWPAPPVKHCVEAGVVVCGGSDGIRDSWNPYGNGDMLERAMLIGLRNNFRRDKEIEIALDLCSYGGAKVMGLDKYGLTVGCAADLVLVPAETLAEAVVSRPANRMVIKRGRVVVRNGDLTAPVC
;
A
#
# COMPACT_ATOMS: atom_id res chain seq x y z
N MET A 1 -8.15 -6.35 -1.09
CA MET A 1 -9.54 -5.86 -1.24
C MET A 1 -9.83 -5.77 -2.73
N THR A 2 -10.65 -6.66 -3.25
CA THR A 2 -10.99 -6.68 -4.68
C THR A 2 -11.86 -5.48 -5.03
N THR A 3 -11.59 -4.86 -6.15
CA THR A 3 -12.50 -3.90 -6.78
C THR A 3 -13.64 -4.69 -7.42
N GLY A 4 -14.52 -5.25 -6.60
CA GLY A 4 -15.71 -5.94 -7.10
C GLY A 4 -16.59 -5.01 -7.95
N PRO A 5 -17.57 -5.57 -8.68
CA PRO A 5 -18.50 -4.80 -9.50
C PRO A 5 -19.10 -3.62 -8.72
N ALA A 6 -19.46 -2.56 -9.44
CA ALA A 6 -20.16 -1.42 -8.85
C ALA A 6 -21.40 -1.91 -8.09
N GLY A 7 -21.54 -1.49 -6.83
CA GLY A 7 -22.62 -1.94 -5.95
C GLY A 7 -22.25 -3.03 -4.94
N TRP A 8 -21.08 -3.65 -5.04
CA TRP A 8 -20.64 -4.56 -3.98
C TRP A 8 -20.25 -3.77 -2.73
N PRO A 9 -20.73 -4.16 -1.54
CA PRO A 9 -20.37 -3.48 -0.31
C PRO A 9 -18.86 -3.63 -0.06
N ALA A 10 -18.21 -2.55 0.33
CA ALA A 10 -16.83 -2.63 0.79
C ALA A 10 -16.80 -3.41 2.12
N PRO A 11 -15.79 -4.27 2.34
CA PRO A 11 -15.60 -4.88 3.64
C PRO A 11 -15.55 -3.79 4.74
N PRO A 12 -16.13 -4.02 5.93
CA PRO A 12 -16.09 -3.07 7.03
C PRO A 12 -14.70 -3.07 7.69
N VAL A 13 -13.71 -2.56 6.96
CA VAL A 13 -12.27 -2.62 7.31
C VAL A 13 -12.01 -2.10 8.71
N LYS A 14 -12.62 -0.97 9.08
CA LYS A 14 -12.43 -0.37 10.39
C LYS A 14 -12.87 -1.31 11.51
N HIS A 15 -14.05 -1.91 11.41
CA HIS A 15 -14.55 -2.88 12.39
C HIS A 15 -13.66 -4.12 12.46
N CYS A 16 -13.16 -4.61 11.32
CA CYS A 16 -12.25 -5.76 11.32
C CYS A 16 -10.95 -5.45 12.06
N VAL A 17 -10.35 -4.27 11.80
CA VAL A 17 -9.12 -3.82 12.47
C VAL A 17 -9.36 -3.62 13.97
N GLU A 18 -10.45 -2.96 14.35
CA GLU A 18 -10.85 -2.75 15.76
C GLU A 18 -11.10 -4.07 16.50
N ALA A 19 -11.62 -5.07 15.80
CA ALA A 19 -11.81 -6.43 16.34
C ALA A 19 -10.52 -7.28 16.37
N GLY A 20 -9.37 -6.72 15.99
CA GLY A 20 -8.07 -7.41 15.98
C GLY A 20 -7.88 -8.38 14.82
N VAL A 21 -8.75 -8.35 13.82
CA VAL A 21 -8.59 -9.17 12.61
C VAL A 21 -7.42 -8.63 11.78
N VAL A 22 -6.53 -9.53 11.36
CA VAL A 22 -5.44 -9.15 10.44
C VAL A 22 -6.01 -8.94 9.05
N VAL A 23 -5.96 -7.69 8.57
CA VAL A 23 -6.48 -7.29 7.26
C VAL A 23 -5.33 -6.78 6.41
N CYS A 24 -5.36 -7.08 5.12
CA CYS A 24 -4.43 -6.48 4.16
C CYS A 24 -5.15 -5.96 2.91
N GLY A 25 -4.52 -4.99 2.25
CA GLY A 25 -4.91 -4.48 0.95
C GLY A 25 -3.94 -4.96 -0.13
N GLY A 26 -4.46 -5.52 -1.21
CA GLY A 26 -3.67 -5.93 -2.37
C GLY A 26 -4.14 -5.27 -3.66
N SER A 27 -3.31 -5.32 -4.70
CA SER A 27 -3.66 -4.77 -6.02
C SER A 27 -4.68 -5.64 -6.76
N ASP A 28 -4.72 -6.96 -6.46
CA ASP A 28 -5.36 -7.97 -7.29
C ASP A 28 -4.69 -8.03 -8.68
N GLY A 29 -5.41 -8.07 -9.76
CA GLY A 29 -4.83 -8.04 -11.11
C GLY A 29 -4.14 -6.72 -11.47
N ILE A 30 -3.22 -6.77 -12.44
CA ILE A 30 -2.56 -5.60 -13.02
C ILE A 30 -2.93 -5.55 -14.50
N ARG A 31 -3.87 -4.67 -14.86
CA ARG A 31 -4.37 -4.48 -16.23
C ARG A 31 -4.76 -5.81 -16.92
N ASP A 32 -5.41 -6.66 -16.18
CA ASP A 32 -5.96 -7.92 -16.70
C ASP A 32 -7.44 -7.77 -17.11
N SER A 33 -8.03 -8.86 -17.61
CA SER A 33 -9.42 -8.87 -18.09
C SER A 33 -10.46 -8.68 -16.98
N TRP A 34 -10.11 -8.91 -15.72
CA TRP A 34 -11.01 -8.72 -14.57
C TRP A 34 -10.86 -7.32 -13.95
N ASN A 35 -9.64 -6.78 -13.94
CA ASN A 35 -9.31 -5.49 -13.34
C ASN A 35 -8.42 -4.66 -14.28
N PRO A 36 -8.97 -4.02 -15.29
CA PRO A 36 -8.20 -3.22 -16.24
C PRO A 36 -7.57 -1.98 -15.62
N TYR A 37 -7.98 -1.59 -14.41
CA TYR A 37 -7.47 -0.40 -13.69
C TYR A 37 -6.36 -0.72 -12.69
N GLY A 38 -6.01 -1.99 -12.48
CA GLY A 38 -4.91 -2.38 -11.60
C GLY A 38 -3.56 -1.95 -12.16
N ASN A 39 -2.73 -1.28 -11.36
CA ASN A 39 -1.40 -0.80 -11.74
C ASN A 39 -0.30 -1.21 -10.76
N GLY A 40 -0.65 -1.90 -9.67
CA GLY A 40 0.29 -2.32 -8.63
C GLY A 40 0.77 -1.20 -7.69
N ASP A 41 0.32 0.05 -7.88
CA ASP A 41 0.66 1.16 -6.98
C ASP A 41 -0.08 1.04 -5.64
N MET A 42 0.67 0.73 -4.58
CA MET A 42 0.09 0.51 -3.26
C MET A 42 -0.33 1.81 -2.56
N LEU A 43 0.19 2.97 -2.93
CA LEU A 43 -0.35 4.26 -2.47
C LEU A 43 -1.73 4.53 -3.09
N GLU A 44 -1.89 4.24 -4.38
CA GLU A 44 -3.20 4.32 -5.02
C GLU A 44 -4.19 3.32 -4.38
N ARG A 45 -3.73 2.11 -4.08
CA ARG A 45 -4.55 1.11 -3.40
C ARG A 45 -5.00 1.58 -2.00
N ALA A 46 -4.10 2.17 -1.23
CA ALA A 46 -4.42 2.76 0.06
C ALA A 46 -5.46 3.89 -0.08
N MET A 47 -5.31 4.77 -1.07
CA MET A 47 -6.30 5.81 -1.38
C MET A 47 -7.68 5.21 -1.69
N LEU A 48 -7.75 4.19 -2.55
CA LEU A 48 -9.01 3.52 -2.90
C LEU A 48 -9.67 2.86 -1.68
N ILE A 49 -8.87 2.23 -0.80
CA ILE A 49 -9.36 1.69 0.46
C ILE A 49 -9.95 2.79 1.34
N GLY A 50 -9.24 3.90 1.48
CA GLY A 50 -9.69 5.04 2.26
C GLY A 50 -11.00 5.63 1.73
N LEU A 51 -11.10 5.86 0.43
CA LEU A 51 -12.30 6.36 -0.23
C LEU A 51 -13.51 5.41 -0.05
N ARG A 52 -13.30 4.12 -0.27
CA ARG A 52 -14.38 3.11 -0.17
C ARG A 52 -14.88 2.92 1.26
N ASN A 53 -14.04 3.15 2.26
CA ASN A 53 -14.40 3.03 3.68
C ASN A 53 -14.72 4.38 4.34
N ASN A 54 -14.82 5.45 3.56
CA ASN A 54 -15.13 6.79 4.04
C ASN A 54 -14.14 7.27 5.13
N PHE A 55 -12.87 6.96 5.00
CA PHE A 55 -11.82 7.45 5.88
C PHE A 55 -11.61 8.95 5.61
N ARG A 56 -11.72 9.78 6.65
CA ARG A 56 -11.74 11.25 6.53
C ARG A 56 -10.65 11.96 7.32
N ARG A 57 -9.99 11.24 8.21
CA ARG A 57 -8.95 11.79 9.08
C ARG A 57 -7.60 11.18 8.70
N ASP A 58 -6.51 11.93 8.91
CA ASP A 58 -5.15 11.47 8.61
C ASP A 58 -4.86 10.09 9.22
N LYS A 59 -5.24 9.88 10.48
CA LYS A 59 -5.11 8.58 11.16
C LYS A 59 -5.84 7.43 10.45
N GLU A 60 -6.98 7.70 9.85
CA GLU A 60 -7.72 6.70 9.09
C GLU A 60 -7.06 6.43 7.73
N ILE A 61 -6.50 7.47 7.10
CA ILE A 61 -5.72 7.34 5.85
C ILE A 61 -4.43 6.54 6.12
N GLU A 62 -3.77 6.77 7.25
CA GLU A 62 -2.61 6.00 7.70
C GLU A 62 -2.97 4.50 7.89
N ILE A 63 -4.15 4.19 8.44
CA ILE A 63 -4.64 2.80 8.52
C ILE A 63 -4.73 2.19 7.12
N ALA A 64 -5.25 2.90 6.13
CA ALA A 64 -5.33 2.39 4.77
C ALA A 64 -3.95 2.07 4.17
N LEU A 65 -2.94 2.89 4.47
CA LEU A 65 -1.56 2.63 4.08
C LEU A 65 -0.96 1.43 4.84
N ASP A 66 -1.25 1.32 6.14
CA ASP A 66 -0.79 0.21 6.96
C ASP A 66 -1.31 -1.14 6.44
N LEU A 67 -2.56 -1.19 5.99
CA LEU A 67 -3.12 -2.38 5.35
C LEU A 67 -2.38 -2.78 4.07
N CYS A 68 -1.86 -1.81 3.33
CA CYS A 68 -1.10 -2.02 2.10
C CYS A 68 0.40 -2.28 2.32
N SER A 69 0.87 -2.23 3.56
CA SER A 69 2.27 -2.43 3.96
C SER A 69 2.40 -3.48 5.06
N TYR A 70 2.32 -3.06 6.32
CA TYR A 70 2.45 -3.95 7.49
C TYR A 70 1.35 -5.02 7.56
N GLY A 71 0.12 -4.69 7.16
CA GLY A 71 -0.98 -5.65 7.05
C GLY A 71 -0.64 -6.76 6.06
N GLY A 72 -0.11 -6.40 4.90
CA GLY A 72 0.36 -7.35 3.90
C GLY A 72 1.49 -8.24 4.43
N ALA A 73 2.47 -7.65 5.11
CA ALA A 73 3.57 -8.38 5.72
C ALA A 73 3.08 -9.41 6.77
N LYS A 74 2.13 -9.02 7.62
CA LYS A 74 1.53 -9.93 8.61
C LYS A 74 0.81 -11.11 7.96
N VAL A 75 0.00 -10.85 6.93
CA VAL A 75 -0.73 -11.92 6.22
C VAL A 75 0.23 -12.88 5.52
N MET A 76 1.35 -12.38 5.01
CA MET A 76 2.37 -13.19 4.34
C MET A 76 3.39 -13.83 5.31
N GLY A 77 3.30 -13.58 6.61
CA GLY A 77 4.23 -14.11 7.60
C GLY A 77 5.66 -13.59 7.47
N LEU A 78 5.84 -12.32 7.09
CA LEU A 78 7.16 -11.71 6.92
C LEU A 78 7.69 -11.17 8.26
N ASP A 79 8.57 -11.91 8.91
CA ASP A 79 9.11 -11.55 10.24
C ASP A 79 10.10 -10.37 10.20
N LYS A 80 10.79 -10.15 9.08
CA LYS A 80 11.81 -9.10 8.91
C LYS A 80 11.35 -7.97 8.00
N TYR A 81 10.14 -7.50 8.22
CA TYR A 81 9.55 -6.39 7.49
C TYR A 81 9.38 -5.17 8.39
N GLY A 82 9.71 -3.98 7.89
CA GLY A 82 9.48 -2.70 8.57
C GLY A 82 10.73 -1.83 8.69
N LEU A 83 10.58 -0.68 9.35
CA LEU A 83 11.61 0.34 9.53
C LEU A 83 12.43 0.15 10.82
N THR A 84 12.66 -1.09 11.23
CA THR A 84 13.40 -1.42 12.45
C THR A 84 14.76 -2.03 12.10
N VAL A 85 15.78 -1.75 12.90
CA VAL A 85 17.12 -2.35 12.73
C VAL A 85 17.00 -3.88 12.78
N GLY A 86 17.59 -4.54 11.78
CA GLY A 86 17.52 -5.99 11.60
C GLY A 86 16.44 -6.46 10.59
N CYS A 87 15.55 -5.56 10.15
CA CYS A 87 14.64 -5.84 9.05
C CYS A 87 15.32 -5.72 7.68
N ALA A 88 14.69 -6.27 6.66
CA ALA A 88 15.12 -6.09 5.28
C ALA A 88 15.04 -4.60 4.90
N ALA A 89 16.07 -4.09 4.22
CA ALA A 89 16.06 -2.70 3.74
C ALA A 89 15.26 -2.60 2.44
N ASP A 90 13.96 -2.87 2.54
CA ASP A 90 12.95 -2.70 1.50
C ASP A 90 12.17 -1.42 1.80
N LEU A 91 12.53 -0.32 1.16
CA LEU A 91 12.08 1.02 1.53
C LEU A 91 11.55 1.75 0.30
N VAL A 92 10.55 2.60 0.52
CA VAL A 92 10.10 3.59 -0.47
C VAL A 92 10.21 4.98 0.15
N LEU A 93 11.01 5.85 -0.45
CA LEU A 93 11.06 7.25 -0.07
C LEU A 93 10.12 8.02 -0.99
N VAL A 94 9.26 8.82 -0.36
CA VAL A 94 8.22 9.59 -1.03
C VAL A 94 8.38 11.05 -0.61
N PRO A 95 8.38 12.03 -1.53
CA PRO A 95 8.44 13.45 -1.20
C PRO A 95 7.07 13.92 -0.69
N ALA A 96 6.81 13.70 0.59
CA ALA A 96 5.61 14.11 1.29
C ALA A 96 5.95 14.37 2.77
N GLU A 97 5.29 15.31 3.40
CA GLU A 97 5.53 15.67 4.80
C GLU A 97 4.87 14.69 5.77
N THR A 98 3.77 14.06 5.34
CA THR A 98 3.02 13.08 6.15
C THR A 98 2.67 11.84 5.35
N LEU A 99 2.37 10.73 6.06
CA LEU A 99 1.89 9.50 5.41
C LEU A 99 0.53 9.71 4.73
N ALA A 100 -0.35 10.50 5.32
CA ALA A 100 -1.63 10.84 4.73
C ALA A 100 -1.45 11.61 3.41
N GLU A 101 -0.55 12.59 3.37
CA GLU A 101 -0.21 13.31 2.16
C GLU A 101 0.37 12.38 1.09
N ALA A 102 1.26 11.47 1.45
CA ALA A 102 1.81 10.48 0.51
C ALA A 102 0.71 9.65 -0.16
N VAL A 103 -0.30 9.23 0.59
CA VAL A 103 -1.46 8.49 0.07
C VAL A 103 -2.34 9.36 -0.83
N VAL A 104 -2.59 10.60 -0.44
CA VAL A 104 -3.48 11.50 -1.18
C VAL A 104 -2.82 12.00 -2.47
N SER A 105 -1.55 12.41 -2.40
CA SER A 105 -0.83 13.02 -3.53
C SER A 105 -0.21 11.98 -4.48
N ARG A 106 0.17 10.81 -3.96
CA ARG A 106 0.80 9.72 -4.71
C ARG A 106 1.93 10.19 -5.65
N PRO A 107 2.94 10.90 -5.12
CA PRO A 107 4.00 11.46 -5.97
C PRO A 107 4.65 10.39 -6.84
N ALA A 108 4.92 10.71 -8.10
CA ALA A 108 5.55 9.78 -9.03
C ALA A 108 7.08 9.68 -8.83
N ASN A 109 7.72 10.77 -8.37
CA ASN A 109 9.17 10.88 -8.16
C ASN A 109 9.62 10.17 -6.87
N ARG A 110 9.42 8.86 -6.82
CA ARG A 110 9.78 8.02 -5.67
C ARG A 110 11.17 7.43 -5.84
N MET A 111 11.82 7.13 -4.71
CA MET A 111 13.00 6.27 -4.69
C MET A 111 12.60 4.94 -4.04
N VAL A 112 12.89 3.84 -4.73
CA VAL A 112 12.64 2.49 -4.21
C VAL A 112 13.97 1.80 -3.94
N ILE A 113 14.10 1.29 -2.73
CA ILE A 113 15.26 0.51 -2.27
C ILE A 113 14.77 -0.92 -2.03
N LYS A 114 15.43 -1.87 -2.62
CA LYS A 114 15.17 -3.31 -2.45
C LYS A 114 16.43 -4.00 -1.92
N ARG A 115 16.32 -4.61 -0.75
CA ARG A 115 17.45 -5.26 -0.06
C ARG A 115 18.69 -4.37 0.02
N GLY A 116 18.49 -3.08 0.36
CA GLY A 116 19.56 -2.09 0.49
C GLY A 116 20.09 -1.52 -0.85
N ARG A 117 19.54 -1.91 -2.00
CA ARG A 117 19.95 -1.39 -3.31
C ARG A 117 18.87 -0.47 -3.87
N VAL A 118 19.25 0.69 -4.37
CA VAL A 118 18.32 1.57 -5.11
C VAL A 118 17.98 0.90 -6.44
N VAL A 119 16.70 0.60 -6.65
CA VAL A 119 16.19 -0.05 -7.87
C VAL A 119 15.32 0.91 -8.71
N VAL A 120 14.75 1.96 -8.09
CA VAL A 120 14.04 3.03 -8.79
C VAL A 120 14.50 4.37 -8.23
N ARG A 121 14.71 5.34 -9.11
CA ARG A 121 14.98 6.74 -8.75
C ARG A 121 14.14 7.66 -9.62
N ASN A 122 13.36 8.54 -8.99
CA ASN A 122 12.45 9.48 -9.66
C ASN A 122 11.45 8.82 -10.64
N GLY A 123 11.04 7.59 -10.32
CA GLY A 123 10.13 6.82 -11.18
C GLY A 123 10.82 5.95 -12.24
N ASP A 124 12.13 6.14 -12.47
CA ASP A 124 12.88 5.38 -13.46
C ASP A 124 13.58 4.16 -12.84
N LEU A 125 13.49 3.02 -13.50
CA LEU A 125 14.17 1.80 -13.09
C LEU A 125 15.69 1.94 -13.29
N THR A 126 16.46 1.82 -12.22
CA THR A 126 17.93 2.00 -12.23
C THR A 126 18.71 0.69 -12.14
N ALA A 127 18.08 -0.40 -11.72
CA ALA A 127 18.70 -1.71 -11.61
C ALA A 127 17.63 -2.82 -11.71
N PRO A 128 18.00 -4.04 -12.14
CA PRO A 128 17.10 -5.19 -12.09
C PRO A 128 16.58 -5.44 -10.67
N VAL A 129 15.32 -5.79 -10.55
CA VAL A 129 14.62 -5.98 -9.24
C VAL A 129 14.81 -7.41 -8.70
N CYS A 130 15.46 -8.31 -9.45
CA CYS A 130 15.71 -9.71 -9.10
C CYS A 130 16.81 -9.90 -8.07
#